data_aa2b317a9ec4ea81bd4ed10071fa04c1
#
_entry.id   aa2b317a9ec4ea81bd4ed10071fa04c1
#
_cell.length_a   1.000
_cell.length_b   1.000
_cell.length_c   1.000
_cell.angle_alpha   90.00
_cell.angle_beta   90.00
_cell.angle_gamma   90.00
#
_symmetry.space_group_name_H-M   'P 1'
#
loop_
_entity.id
_entity.type
_entity.pdbx_description
1 polymer ?
#
loop_
_entity_poly.entity_id
_entity_poly.type
_entity_poly.pdbx_seq_one_letter_code
_entity_poly.pdbx_strand_id
1 'polypeptide(L)'
;MITGLVIIQLLIVLALIFIGARVGGIGLGIYGMIGVFILVYGFGLAPGSAPIDVMIIVAVITAASALQASGGLEYLVGVAAKFLQKHPEHITYFGPITCWLFCVVAGTAHTSYSLMPIIAEIAQTNKIRPERPLSLSVIAASLGITCSPVSAATAALISQDLLGAKGIELGTVLMICIPTAFISILVAAFVENHIGKELEDDPEYKRRVAAGLINPEAACEEVQKAENEHDPSAKHAVWAFLFGVALVILFGFLPQLRPEGVSMSQTIEMIMMSDAALILLVGKGKVGDAVNGNIFKAGMNAVVAIFGIAWMGNTFYVGNEKILDAALSSMISSTPILFAVALFLLSIMLFSQAATVTTLYPVGIALGINPLLLIAMFPACNGYFFLPNYPTEVAAIDFDRTGTTRVGKYVINHSFQIPGFITTIVSILLGVLMVQFFR
;
A
#
# COMPACT_ATOMS: atom_id res chain seq x y z
N MET A 1 -25.52 -17.81 19.41
CA MET A 1 -24.45 -18.85 19.45
C MET A 1 -24.03 -19.16 18.04
N ILE A 2 -22.73 -19.07 17.75
CA ILE A 2 -22.17 -19.47 16.44
C ILE A 2 -22.44 -20.98 16.30
N THR A 3 -23.12 -21.39 15.23
CA THR A 3 -23.39 -22.80 14.96
C THR A 3 -22.12 -23.51 14.50
N GLY A 4 -21.99 -24.83 14.77
CA GLY A 4 -20.82 -25.60 14.31
C GLY A 4 -20.60 -25.51 12.79
N LEU A 5 -21.69 -25.31 12.01
CA LEU A 5 -21.63 -25.13 10.57
C LEU A 5 -20.89 -23.85 10.16
N VAL A 6 -21.18 -22.72 10.84
CA VAL A 6 -20.51 -21.43 10.57
C VAL A 6 -19.02 -21.49 10.90
N ILE A 7 -18.65 -22.23 11.95
CA ILE A 7 -17.25 -22.46 12.31
C ILE A 7 -16.52 -23.24 11.21
N ILE A 8 -17.15 -24.28 10.67
CA ILE A 8 -16.56 -25.08 9.57
C ILE A 8 -16.38 -24.22 8.33
N GLN A 9 -17.39 -23.42 7.96
CA GLN A 9 -17.30 -22.50 6.83
C GLN A 9 -16.17 -21.46 7.03
N LEU A 10 -16.05 -20.89 8.23
CA LEU A 10 -14.98 -19.96 8.58
C LEU A 10 -13.60 -20.61 8.46
N LEU A 11 -13.44 -21.83 8.97
CA LEU A 11 -12.18 -22.57 8.87
C LEU A 11 -11.80 -22.86 7.42
N ILE A 12 -12.76 -23.18 6.56
CA ILE A 12 -12.55 -23.36 5.12
C ILE A 12 -12.07 -22.04 4.49
N VAL A 13 -12.76 -20.92 4.78
CA VAL A 13 -12.37 -19.59 4.28
C VAL A 13 -10.94 -19.26 4.71
N LEU A 14 -10.60 -19.42 5.98
CA LEU A 14 -9.27 -19.13 6.49
C LEU A 14 -8.19 -20.06 5.89
N ALA A 15 -8.51 -21.35 5.73
CA ALA A 15 -7.60 -22.31 5.11
C ALA A 15 -7.30 -21.94 3.64
N LEU A 16 -8.33 -21.54 2.88
CA LEU A 16 -8.17 -21.14 1.48
C LEU A 16 -7.41 -19.81 1.34
N ILE A 17 -7.65 -18.85 2.23
CA ILE A 17 -6.85 -17.63 2.33
C ILE A 17 -5.38 -18.00 2.58
N PHE A 18 -5.11 -18.85 3.56
CA PHE A 18 -3.75 -19.25 3.91
C PHE A 18 -3.02 -19.98 2.77
N ILE A 19 -3.72 -20.91 2.10
CA ILE A 19 -3.17 -21.65 0.94
C ILE A 19 -2.91 -20.67 -0.22
N GLY A 20 -3.89 -19.80 -0.52
CA GLY A 20 -3.77 -18.81 -1.58
C GLY A 20 -2.60 -17.82 -1.34
N ALA A 21 -2.42 -17.38 -0.10
CA ALA A 21 -1.31 -16.53 0.29
C ALA A 21 0.06 -17.24 0.12
N ARG A 22 0.12 -18.52 0.45
CA ARG A 22 1.33 -19.33 0.23
C ARG A 22 1.69 -19.53 -1.23
N VAL A 23 0.70 -19.65 -2.09
CA VAL A 23 0.91 -19.76 -3.55
C VAL A 23 1.38 -18.43 -4.13
N GLY A 24 0.90 -17.30 -3.59
CA GLY A 24 1.26 -15.97 -4.03
C GLY A 24 0.63 -15.55 -5.36
N GLY A 25 0.90 -14.33 -5.80
CA GLY A 25 0.38 -13.76 -7.05
C GLY A 25 -1.15 -13.87 -7.16
N ILE A 26 -1.66 -14.45 -8.25
CA ILE A 26 -3.10 -14.68 -8.45
C ILE A 26 -3.66 -15.81 -7.58
N GLY A 27 -2.80 -16.55 -6.85
CA GLY A 27 -3.20 -17.67 -6.01
C GLY A 27 -4.30 -17.32 -5.02
N LEU A 28 -4.20 -16.17 -4.34
CA LEU A 28 -5.23 -15.68 -3.44
C LEU A 28 -6.61 -15.62 -4.10
N GLY A 29 -6.69 -15.11 -5.32
CA GLY A 29 -7.95 -15.02 -6.08
C GLY A 29 -8.49 -16.38 -6.49
N ILE A 30 -7.63 -17.26 -7.00
CA ILE A 30 -8.02 -18.62 -7.44
C ILE A 30 -8.57 -19.42 -6.26
N TYR A 31 -7.87 -19.43 -5.12
CA TYR A 31 -8.35 -20.12 -3.93
C TYR A 31 -9.56 -19.45 -3.31
N GLY A 32 -9.69 -18.11 -3.43
CA GLY A 32 -10.91 -17.40 -3.09
C GLY A 32 -12.12 -17.88 -3.88
N MET A 33 -11.95 -18.06 -5.20
CA MET A 33 -13.04 -18.59 -6.07
C MET A 33 -13.38 -20.06 -5.75
N ILE A 34 -12.42 -20.89 -5.38
CA ILE A 34 -12.69 -22.23 -4.85
C ILE A 34 -13.57 -22.12 -3.60
N GLY A 35 -13.28 -21.17 -2.73
CA GLY A 35 -14.07 -20.89 -1.53
C GLY A 35 -15.51 -20.48 -1.84
N VAL A 36 -15.70 -19.56 -2.80
CA VAL A 36 -17.07 -19.22 -3.28
C VAL A 36 -17.79 -20.48 -3.77
N PHE A 37 -17.14 -21.28 -4.58
CA PHE A 37 -17.72 -22.52 -5.10
C PHE A 37 -18.13 -23.48 -3.97
N ILE A 38 -17.27 -23.72 -2.99
CA ILE A 38 -17.56 -24.60 -1.85
C ILE A 38 -18.71 -24.03 -1.01
N LEU A 39 -18.71 -22.72 -0.71
CA LEU A 39 -19.74 -22.07 0.11
C LEU A 39 -21.10 -22.14 -0.59
N VAL A 40 -21.16 -21.91 -1.90
CA VAL A 40 -22.41 -21.90 -2.65
C VAL A 40 -22.91 -23.32 -2.93
N TYR A 41 -22.09 -24.16 -3.56
CA TYR A 41 -22.53 -25.49 -4.01
C TYR A 41 -22.39 -26.56 -2.93
N GLY A 42 -21.45 -26.41 -1.98
CA GLY A 42 -21.27 -27.36 -0.87
C GLY A 42 -22.17 -27.08 0.32
N PHE A 43 -22.35 -25.81 0.66
CA PHE A 43 -23.15 -25.41 1.83
C PHE A 43 -24.49 -24.76 1.50
N GLY A 44 -24.79 -24.52 0.23
CA GLY A 44 -26.05 -23.94 -0.21
C GLY A 44 -26.22 -22.47 0.15
N LEU A 45 -25.15 -21.73 0.41
CA LEU A 45 -25.23 -20.31 0.66
C LEU A 45 -25.59 -19.54 -0.63
N ALA A 46 -26.36 -18.46 -0.49
CA ALA A 46 -26.53 -17.53 -1.60
C ALA A 46 -25.18 -16.84 -1.89
N PRO A 47 -24.76 -16.75 -3.17
CA PRO A 47 -23.54 -16.03 -3.50
C PRO A 47 -23.71 -14.55 -3.15
N GLY A 48 -22.70 -13.97 -2.50
CA GLY A 48 -22.60 -12.53 -2.33
C GLY A 48 -22.40 -11.82 -3.67
N SER A 49 -22.49 -10.49 -3.68
CA SER A 49 -22.20 -9.69 -4.88
C SER A 49 -20.73 -9.83 -5.30
N ALA A 50 -20.50 -9.97 -6.60
CA ALA A 50 -19.16 -9.93 -7.15
C ALA A 50 -18.60 -8.51 -7.03
N PRO A 51 -17.34 -8.32 -6.61
CA PRO A 51 -16.75 -7.01 -6.40
C PRO A 51 -16.36 -6.36 -7.75
N ILE A 52 -17.33 -5.83 -8.49
CA ILE A 52 -17.11 -5.22 -9.82
C ILE A 52 -16.28 -3.95 -9.70
N ASP A 53 -16.36 -3.22 -8.58
CA ASP A 53 -15.57 -2.01 -8.30
C ASP A 53 -14.04 -2.26 -8.34
N VAL A 54 -13.60 -3.51 -8.42
CA VAL A 54 -12.19 -3.84 -8.69
C VAL A 54 -11.69 -3.27 -10.02
N MET A 55 -12.59 -2.90 -10.95
CA MET A 55 -12.25 -2.26 -12.21
C MET A 55 -11.57 -0.89 -12.03
N ILE A 56 -11.81 -0.20 -10.93
CA ILE A 56 -11.06 1.02 -10.58
C ILE A 56 -9.55 0.72 -10.57
N ILE A 57 -9.16 -0.41 -10.02
CA ILE A 57 -7.75 -0.83 -9.94
C ILE A 57 -7.17 -1.00 -11.34
N VAL A 58 -7.93 -1.59 -12.27
CA VAL A 58 -7.51 -1.75 -13.67
C VAL A 58 -7.26 -0.39 -14.32
N ALA A 59 -8.16 0.58 -14.12
CA ALA A 59 -8.02 1.92 -14.67
C ALA A 59 -6.76 2.63 -14.17
N VAL A 60 -6.54 2.63 -12.85
CA VAL A 60 -5.38 3.28 -12.23
C VAL A 60 -4.07 2.63 -12.65
N ILE A 61 -4.02 1.28 -12.64
CA ILE A 61 -2.84 0.52 -13.05
C ILE A 61 -2.50 0.80 -14.51
N THR A 62 -3.51 0.94 -15.37
CA THR A 62 -3.30 1.25 -16.78
C THR A 62 -2.63 2.60 -16.96
N ALA A 63 -3.06 3.65 -16.22
CA ALA A 63 -2.41 4.96 -16.25
C ALA A 63 -0.98 4.92 -15.71
N ALA A 64 -0.75 4.25 -14.58
CA ALA A 64 0.57 4.11 -13.99
C ALA A 64 1.53 3.31 -14.90
N SER A 65 1.02 2.29 -15.59
CA SER A 65 1.80 1.50 -16.56
C SER A 65 2.10 2.29 -17.84
N ALA A 66 1.17 3.14 -18.27
CA ALA A 66 1.40 4.07 -19.37
C ALA A 66 2.52 5.07 -19.02
N LEU A 67 2.54 5.58 -17.77
CA LEU A 67 3.60 6.44 -17.26
C LEU A 67 4.96 5.72 -17.27
N GLN A 68 5.00 4.46 -16.81
CA GLN A 68 6.20 3.62 -16.84
C GLN A 68 6.69 3.42 -18.28
N ALA A 69 5.81 3.01 -19.18
CA ALA A 69 6.16 2.77 -20.60
C ALA A 69 6.63 4.01 -21.36
N SER A 70 6.31 5.20 -20.85
CA SER A 70 6.72 6.49 -21.40
C SER A 70 7.99 7.06 -20.74
N GLY A 71 8.69 6.29 -19.89
CA GLY A 71 9.88 6.75 -19.16
C GLY A 71 9.60 7.79 -18.07
N GLY A 72 8.33 8.08 -17.79
CA GLY A 72 7.94 9.11 -16.82
C GLY A 72 8.30 8.73 -15.38
N LEU A 73 8.27 7.45 -15.04
CA LEU A 73 8.67 6.98 -13.72
C LEU A 73 10.17 7.21 -13.49
N GLU A 74 11.00 6.87 -14.46
CA GLU A 74 12.45 7.09 -14.44
C GLU A 74 12.80 8.58 -14.34
N TYR A 75 12.05 9.43 -15.05
CA TYR A 75 12.20 10.88 -14.93
C TYR A 75 11.91 11.37 -13.51
N LEU A 76 10.80 10.92 -12.89
CA LEU A 76 10.47 11.26 -11.51
C LEU A 76 11.54 10.80 -10.53
N VAL A 77 12.07 9.58 -10.71
CA VAL A 77 13.18 9.03 -9.92
C VAL A 77 14.42 9.90 -10.04
N GLY A 78 14.76 10.35 -11.25
CA GLY A 78 15.90 11.26 -11.48
C GLY A 78 15.73 12.61 -10.76
N VAL A 79 14.52 13.17 -10.74
CA VAL A 79 14.21 14.40 -9.99
C VAL A 79 14.36 14.17 -8.49
N ALA A 80 13.83 13.06 -7.98
CA ALA A 80 13.93 12.70 -6.56
C ALA A 80 15.39 12.46 -6.14
N ALA A 81 16.18 11.76 -6.96
CA ALA A 81 17.59 11.51 -6.70
C ALA A 81 18.38 12.82 -6.53
N LYS A 82 18.17 13.79 -7.43
CA LYS A 82 18.80 15.12 -7.33
C LYS A 82 18.41 15.86 -6.06
N PHE A 83 17.16 15.73 -5.63
CA PHE A 83 16.70 16.32 -4.37
C PHE A 83 17.37 15.66 -3.16
N LEU A 84 17.39 14.33 -3.11
CA LEU A 84 17.98 13.58 -1.99
C LEU A 84 19.50 13.81 -1.88
N GLN A 85 20.20 13.89 -3.01
CA GLN A 85 21.64 14.19 -3.08
C GLN A 85 22.01 15.58 -2.54
N LYS A 86 21.09 16.54 -2.60
CA LYS A 86 21.30 17.89 -2.05
C LYS A 86 21.20 17.97 -0.52
N HIS A 87 20.57 16.99 0.10
CA HIS A 87 20.29 16.97 1.53
C HIS A 87 20.64 15.62 2.16
N PRO A 88 21.86 15.13 1.96
CA PRO A 88 22.27 13.78 2.36
C PRO A 88 22.22 13.57 3.88
N GLU A 89 22.50 14.60 4.67
CA GLU A 89 22.49 14.57 6.13
C GLU A 89 21.10 14.30 6.71
N HIS A 90 20.05 14.54 5.93
CA HIS A 90 18.65 14.33 6.33
C HIS A 90 17.99 13.16 5.61
N ILE A 91 18.79 12.23 5.08
CA ILE A 91 18.28 11.10 4.28
C ILE A 91 17.26 10.24 5.02
N THR A 92 17.39 10.12 6.36
CA THR A 92 16.44 9.37 7.22
C THR A 92 15.04 10.00 7.24
N TYR A 93 14.93 11.29 6.94
CA TYR A 93 13.64 12.00 6.80
C TYR A 93 13.19 12.06 5.34
N PHE A 94 14.06 12.54 4.47
CA PHE A 94 13.69 12.82 3.08
C PHE A 94 13.52 11.56 2.23
N GLY A 95 14.29 10.49 2.50
CA GLY A 95 14.12 9.21 1.82
C GLY A 95 12.72 8.64 1.98
N PRO A 96 12.25 8.41 3.23
CA PRO A 96 10.89 7.93 3.49
C PRO A 96 9.79 8.86 2.98
N ILE A 97 9.92 10.17 3.16
CA ILE A 97 8.92 11.14 2.65
C ILE A 97 8.84 11.06 1.13
N THR A 98 9.98 10.95 0.44
CA THR A 98 10.01 10.82 -1.02
C THR A 98 9.35 9.52 -1.47
N CYS A 99 9.65 8.38 -0.83
CA CYS A 99 9.01 7.10 -1.14
C CYS A 99 7.50 7.15 -0.86
N TRP A 100 7.09 7.76 0.25
CA TRP A 100 5.68 7.98 0.58
C TRP A 100 4.98 8.82 -0.47
N LEU A 101 5.58 9.96 -0.88
CA LEU A 101 5.00 10.86 -1.88
C LEU A 101 4.87 10.17 -3.24
N PHE A 102 5.87 9.39 -3.66
CA PHE A 102 5.80 8.58 -4.88
C PHE A 102 4.65 7.59 -4.85
N CYS A 103 4.44 6.92 -3.70
CA CYS A 103 3.32 6.02 -3.54
C CYS A 103 1.97 6.76 -3.54
N VAL A 104 1.86 7.91 -2.86
CA VAL A 104 0.65 8.74 -2.88
C VAL A 104 0.26 9.12 -4.30
N VAL A 105 1.24 9.52 -5.11
CA VAL A 105 1.01 9.91 -6.49
C VAL A 105 0.71 8.71 -7.40
N ALA A 106 1.48 7.64 -7.31
CA ALA A 106 1.38 6.48 -8.21
C ALA A 106 0.42 5.37 -7.75
N GLY A 107 -0.10 5.44 -6.51
CA GLY A 107 -1.05 4.47 -5.96
C GLY A 107 -0.44 3.11 -5.59
N THR A 108 0.89 2.96 -5.60
CA THR A 108 1.57 1.69 -5.34
C THR A 108 2.91 1.87 -4.63
N ALA A 109 3.18 1.04 -3.62
CA ALA A 109 4.45 1.05 -2.90
C ALA A 109 5.64 0.53 -3.74
N HIS A 110 5.38 -0.14 -4.87
CA HIS A 110 6.42 -0.67 -5.74
C HIS A 110 7.30 0.42 -6.39
N THR A 111 6.84 1.66 -6.44
CA THR A 111 7.64 2.81 -6.89
C THR A 111 8.89 3.03 -6.05
N SER A 112 8.90 2.58 -4.80
CA SER A 112 10.06 2.68 -3.90
C SER A 112 11.27 1.85 -4.36
N TYR A 113 11.08 0.78 -5.17
CA TYR A 113 12.18 -0.03 -5.69
C TYR A 113 13.24 0.81 -6.42
N SER A 114 12.82 1.82 -7.17
CA SER A 114 13.71 2.68 -7.93
C SER A 114 14.46 3.70 -7.06
N LEU A 115 13.95 3.99 -5.86
CA LEU A 115 14.54 4.97 -4.94
C LEU A 115 15.43 4.32 -3.88
N MET A 116 15.17 3.07 -3.50
CA MET A 116 15.90 2.37 -2.44
C MET A 116 17.42 2.28 -2.69
N PRO A 117 17.91 1.93 -3.91
CA PRO A 117 19.35 1.90 -4.18
C PRO A 117 20.00 3.26 -3.95
N ILE A 118 19.33 4.33 -4.39
CA ILE A 118 19.81 5.72 -4.25
C ILE A 118 19.87 6.12 -2.77
N ILE A 119 18.82 5.79 -2.01
CA ILE A 119 18.75 6.06 -0.57
C ILE A 119 19.86 5.31 0.18
N ALA A 120 20.07 4.02 -0.16
CA ALA A 120 21.12 3.19 0.44
C ALA A 120 22.51 3.79 0.21
N GLU A 121 22.77 4.20 -1.02
CA GLU A 121 24.07 4.75 -1.45
C GLU A 121 24.34 6.12 -0.81
N ILE A 122 23.36 7.03 -0.80
CA ILE A 122 23.49 8.33 -0.13
C ILE A 122 23.75 8.12 1.36
N ALA A 123 23.02 7.22 2.02
CA ALA A 123 23.23 6.92 3.43
C ALA A 123 24.64 6.39 3.68
N GLN A 124 25.07 5.37 2.92
CA GLN A 124 26.40 4.78 3.06
C GLN A 124 27.51 5.81 2.84
N THR A 125 27.45 6.62 1.78
CA THR A 125 28.46 7.63 1.43
C THR A 125 28.59 8.71 2.53
N ASN A 126 27.47 9.03 3.20
CA ASN A 126 27.44 10.02 4.27
C ASN A 126 27.58 9.39 5.68
N LYS A 127 28.05 8.13 5.75
CA LYS A 127 28.28 7.38 6.99
C LYS A 127 27.04 7.23 7.87
N ILE A 128 25.85 7.42 7.30
CA ILE A 128 24.58 7.17 7.95
C ILE A 128 24.26 5.67 7.77
N ARG A 129 23.81 5.02 8.83
CA ARG A 129 23.40 3.61 8.82
C ARG A 129 22.22 3.41 7.83
N PRO A 130 22.38 2.68 6.70
CA PRO A 130 21.35 2.54 5.68
C PRO A 130 20.06 1.91 6.19
N GLU A 131 20.12 1.06 7.22
CA GLU A 131 18.93 0.51 7.89
C GLU A 131 17.90 1.57 8.22
N ARG A 132 18.33 2.74 8.76
CA ARG A 132 17.44 3.81 9.22
C ARG A 132 16.56 4.35 8.09
N PRO A 133 17.11 4.94 7.00
CA PRO A 133 16.29 5.45 5.91
C PRO A 133 15.61 4.35 5.08
N LEU A 134 16.23 3.18 4.88
CA LEU A 134 15.65 2.13 4.05
C LEU A 134 14.44 1.47 4.68
N SER A 135 14.56 1.06 5.96
CA SER A 135 13.44 0.40 6.64
C SER A 135 12.21 1.31 6.69
N LEU A 136 12.42 2.57 7.07
CA LEU A 136 11.32 3.53 7.11
C LEU A 136 10.80 3.90 5.71
N SER A 137 11.64 3.92 4.68
CA SER A 137 11.20 4.19 3.29
C SER A 137 10.22 3.14 2.78
N VAL A 138 10.47 1.86 3.07
CA VAL A 138 9.56 0.76 2.74
C VAL A 138 8.22 0.93 3.44
N ILE A 139 8.26 1.20 4.75
CA ILE A 139 7.05 1.37 5.55
C ILE A 139 6.26 2.61 5.10
N ALA A 140 6.96 3.72 4.86
CA ALA A 140 6.35 4.96 4.40
C ALA A 140 5.69 4.81 3.02
N ALA A 141 6.36 4.13 2.07
CA ALA A 141 5.77 3.82 0.78
C ALA A 141 4.49 2.99 0.92
N SER A 142 4.51 1.98 1.77
CA SER A 142 3.34 1.14 2.02
C SER A 142 2.21 1.92 2.70
N LEU A 143 2.54 2.80 3.65
CA LEU A 143 1.56 3.69 4.28
C LEU A 143 0.99 4.72 3.27
N GLY A 144 1.76 5.10 2.25
CA GLY A 144 1.32 5.98 1.16
C GLY A 144 0.12 5.46 0.37
N ILE A 145 -0.11 4.14 0.37
CA ILE A 145 -1.29 3.53 -0.26
C ILE A 145 -2.59 4.05 0.37
N THR A 146 -2.63 4.22 1.70
CA THR A 146 -3.81 4.74 2.42
C THR A 146 -4.05 6.23 2.16
N CYS A 147 -3.05 6.93 1.64
CA CYS A 147 -3.06 8.36 1.36
C CYS A 147 -3.24 8.66 -0.13
N SER A 148 -3.23 7.65 -0.97
CA SER A 148 -3.28 7.84 -2.43
C SER A 148 -4.70 7.94 -2.94
N PRO A 149 -5.02 8.98 -3.70
CA PRO A 149 -6.33 9.13 -4.34
C PRO A 149 -6.58 8.09 -5.45
N VAL A 150 -5.51 7.45 -5.89
CA VAL A 150 -5.53 6.49 -7.01
C VAL A 150 -5.07 5.09 -6.59
N SER A 151 -4.99 4.77 -5.30
CA SER A 151 -4.65 3.42 -4.86
C SER A 151 -5.85 2.48 -4.89
N ALA A 152 -5.57 1.21 -5.14
CA ALA A 152 -6.55 0.14 -5.09
C ALA A 152 -7.29 0.06 -3.73
N ALA A 153 -6.57 0.29 -2.64
CA ALA A 153 -7.13 0.19 -1.29
C ALA A 153 -8.06 1.38 -0.97
N THR A 154 -7.68 2.60 -1.34
CA THR A 154 -8.53 3.78 -1.17
C THR A 154 -9.75 3.70 -2.09
N ALA A 155 -9.57 3.27 -3.34
CA ALA A 155 -10.66 3.08 -4.28
C ALA A 155 -11.69 2.06 -3.75
N ALA A 156 -11.22 0.91 -3.24
CA ALA A 156 -12.10 -0.07 -2.61
C ALA A 156 -12.83 0.51 -1.39
N LEU A 157 -12.11 1.27 -0.54
CA LEU A 157 -12.66 1.86 0.68
C LEU A 157 -13.86 2.80 0.41
N ILE A 158 -13.77 3.62 -0.65
CA ILE A 158 -14.80 4.59 -1.04
C ILE A 158 -15.83 4.03 -2.00
N SER A 159 -15.77 2.75 -2.32
CA SER A 159 -16.74 2.09 -3.22
C SER A 159 -18.15 2.11 -2.64
N GLN A 160 -19.16 1.99 -3.50
CA GLN A 160 -20.55 1.92 -3.08
C GLN A 160 -20.89 0.63 -2.32
N ASP A 161 -20.04 -0.38 -2.42
CA ASP A 161 -20.15 -1.60 -1.62
C ASP A 161 -19.64 -1.43 -0.19
N LEU A 162 -18.88 -0.35 0.10
CA LEU A 162 -18.28 -0.09 1.40
C LEU A 162 -18.67 1.29 1.96
N LEU A 163 -17.69 2.14 2.22
CA LEU A 163 -17.93 3.43 2.91
C LEU A 163 -18.59 4.48 2.01
N GLY A 164 -18.50 4.34 0.69
CA GLY A 164 -19.23 5.21 -0.26
C GLY A 164 -20.74 5.15 -0.05
N ALA A 165 -21.31 3.95 0.23
CA ALA A 165 -22.72 3.80 0.59
C ALA A 165 -23.10 4.51 1.92
N LYS A 166 -22.11 4.86 2.75
CA LYS A 166 -22.28 5.60 4.01
C LYS A 166 -22.00 7.10 3.84
N GLY A 167 -21.89 7.58 2.60
CA GLY A 167 -21.63 9.00 2.29
C GLY A 167 -20.19 9.46 2.50
N ILE A 168 -19.25 8.53 2.62
CA ILE A 168 -17.82 8.86 2.70
C ILE A 168 -17.27 9.12 1.31
N GLU A 169 -16.74 10.31 1.13
CA GLU A 169 -16.09 10.77 -0.10
C GLU A 169 -14.56 10.65 0.00
N LEU A 170 -13.89 10.57 -1.14
CA LEU A 170 -12.43 10.51 -1.23
C LEU A 170 -11.74 11.63 -0.45
N GLY A 171 -12.27 12.86 -0.56
CA GLY A 171 -11.71 14.01 0.15
C GLY A 171 -11.63 13.81 1.66
N THR A 172 -12.65 13.20 2.27
CA THR A 172 -12.66 12.89 3.70
C THR A 172 -11.55 11.90 4.08
N VAL A 173 -11.35 10.85 3.26
CA VAL A 173 -10.28 9.88 3.49
C VAL A 173 -8.91 10.55 3.41
N LEU A 174 -8.67 11.35 2.38
CA LEU A 174 -7.39 12.04 2.18
C LEU A 174 -7.10 13.06 3.29
N MET A 175 -8.11 13.83 3.72
CA MET A 175 -7.96 14.80 4.81
C MET A 175 -7.58 14.16 6.15
N ILE A 176 -7.99 12.91 6.39
CA ILE A 176 -7.62 12.18 7.60
C ILE A 176 -6.27 11.47 7.41
N CYS A 177 -6.10 10.72 6.32
CA CYS A 177 -4.96 9.83 6.15
C CYS A 177 -3.65 10.57 5.81
N ILE A 178 -3.68 11.63 4.99
CA ILE A 178 -2.45 12.35 4.58
C ILE A 178 -1.71 12.97 5.77
N PRO A 179 -2.34 13.82 6.60
CA PRO A 179 -1.61 14.46 7.70
C PRO A 179 -1.20 13.45 8.79
N THR A 180 -2.03 12.45 9.06
CA THR A 180 -1.71 11.44 10.08
C THR A 180 -0.53 10.56 9.66
N ALA A 181 -0.48 10.14 8.40
CA ALA A 181 0.64 9.40 7.85
C ALA A 181 1.92 10.25 7.81
N PHE A 182 1.84 11.48 7.33
CA PHE A 182 3.00 12.38 7.27
C PHE A 182 3.62 12.60 8.65
N ILE A 183 2.80 12.92 9.66
CA ILE A 183 3.29 13.11 11.03
C ILE A 183 3.87 11.80 11.59
N SER A 184 3.23 10.66 11.33
CA SER A 184 3.72 9.37 11.83
C SER A 184 5.07 8.99 11.22
N ILE A 185 5.32 9.31 9.94
CA ILE A 185 6.60 9.12 9.27
C ILE A 185 7.67 10.01 9.92
N LEU A 186 7.36 11.27 10.23
CA LEU A 186 8.31 12.16 10.92
C LEU A 186 8.65 11.66 12.32
N VAL A 187 7.66 11.16 13.07
CA VAL A 187 7.88 10.57 14.40
C VAL A 187 8.76 9.32 14.28
N ALA A 188 8.48 8.45 13.31
CA ALA A 188 9.29 7.26 13.09
C ALA A 188 10.71 7.62 12.65
N ALA A 189 10.89 8.61 11.76
CA ALA A 189 12.22 9.09 11.33
C ALA A 189 13.04 9.63 12.51
N PHE A 190 12.39 10.38 13.40
CA PHE A 190 13.03 10.87 14.62
C PHE A 190 13.51 9.70 15.49
N VAL A 191 12.68 8.69 15.71
CA VAL A 191 13.05 7.51 16.50
C VAL A 191 14.17 6.71 15.82
N GLU A 192 14.05 6.46 14.49
CA GLU A 192 15.06 5.72 13.73
C GLU A 192 16.44 6.39 13.76
N ASN A 193 16.51 7.72 13.78
CA ASN A 193 17.78 8.43 13.92
C ASN A 193 18.50 8.16 15.24
N HIS A 194 17.77 7.68 16.27
CA HIS A 194 18.33 7.41 17.59
C HIS A 194 18.50 5.91 17.87
N ILE A 195 18.14 5.04 16.91
CA ILE A 195 18.23 3.58 17.05
C ILE A 195 19.51 3.06 16.38
N GLY A 196 20.09 2.05 17.01
CA GLY A 196 21.27 1.36 16.50
C GLY A 196 22.56 2.16 16.66
N LYS A 197 23.68 1.51 16.32
CA LYS A 197 25.00 2.13 16.30
C LYS A 197 25.17 2.95 15.02
N GLU A 198 26.09 3.89 15.04
CA GLU A 198 26.51 4.55 13.80
C GLU A 198 27.14 3.54 12.83
N LEU A 199 27.12 3.82 11.52
CA LEU A 199 27.57 2.88 10.50
C LEU A 199 28.99 2.39 10.75
N GLU A 200 29.91 3.30 11.08
CA GLU A 200 31.31 2.98 11.33
C GLU A 200 31.51 2.10 12.57
N ASP A 201 30.55 2.06 13.50
CA ASP A 201 30.58 1.23 14.70
C ASP A 201 29.80 -0.07 14.59
N ASP A 202 29.12 -0.31 13.46
CA ASP A 202 28.36 -1.54 13.25
C ASP A 202 29.32 -2.75 13.01
N PRO A 203 29.17 -3.85 13.77
CA PRO A 203 30.02 -5.01 13.62
C PRO A 203 29.92 -5.71 12.27
N GLU A 204 28.72 -5.73 11.67
CA GLU A 204 28.51 -6.38 10.37
C GLU A 204 29.12 -5.55 9.24
N TYR A 205 28.99 -4.24 9.29
CA TYR A 205 29.66 -3.34 8.35
C TYR A 205 31.18 -3.51 8.42
N LYS A 206 31.79 -3.47 9.64
CA LYS A 206 33.23 -3.69 9.82
C LYS A 206 33.66 -5.05 9.26
N ARG A 207 32.87 -6.10 9.49
CA ARG A 207 33.15 -7.45 8.96
C ARG A 207 33.14 -7.46 7.43
N ARG A 208 32.16 -6.83 6.79
CA ARG A 208 32.04 -6.77 5.32
C ARG A 208 33.17 -5.97 4.67
N VAL A 209 33.55 -4.85 5.27
CA VAL A 209 34.69 -4.04 4.80
C VAL A 209 36.00 -4.85 4.94
N ALA A 210 36.23 -5.50 6.07
CA ALA A 210 37.43 -6.32 6.28
C ALA A 210 37.49 -7.55 5.35
N ALA A 211 36.34 -8.06 4.94
CA ALA A 211 36.24 -9.17 3.96
C ALA A 211 36.33 -8.70 2.50
N GLY A 212 36.50 -7.41 2.23
CA GLY A 212 36.55 -6.84 0.88
C GLY A 212 35.23 -6.92 0.10
N LEU A 213 34.11 -7.17 0.80
CA LEU A 213 32.78 -7.23 0.19
C LEU A 213 32.20 -5.83 -0.10
N ILE A 214 32.74 -4.81 0.55
CA ILE A 214 32.36 -3.41 0.37
C ILE A 214 33.63 -2.59 0.17
N ASN A 215 33.63 -1.80 -0.90
CA ASN A 215 34.63 -0.74 -1.06
C ASN A 215 33.95 0.59 -0.70
N PRO A 216 34.29 1.23 0.43
CA PRO A 216 33.70 2.50 0.84
C PRO A 216 33.91 3.64 -0.18
N GLU A 217 34.98 3.56 -0.99
CA GLU A 217 35.33 4.59 -1.97
C GLU A 217 34.58 4.42 -3.31
N ALA A 218 34.16 3.21 -3.66
CA ALA A 218 33.47 2.93 -4.93
C ALA A 218 31.99 3.36 -4.92
N ALA A 219 31.40 3.59 -3.76
CA ALA A 219 30.00 4.04 -3.64
C ALA A 219 29.74 5.41 -4.30
N CYS A 220 30.77 6.25 -4.44
CA CYS A 220 30.65 7.58 -5.07
C CYS A 220 30.47 7.56 -6.59
N GLU A 221 30.81 6.47 -7.29
CA GLU A 221 30.78 6.43 -8.76
C GLU A 221 29.40 6.04 -9.35
N GLU A 222 28.59 5.28 -8.63
CA GLU A 222 27.28 4.82 -9.14
C GLU A 222 26.22 5.92 -9.11
N VAL A 223 26.27 6.87 -8.16
CA VAL A 223 25.34 8.02 -8.07
C VAL A 223 25.45 8.93 -9.29
N GLN A 224 26.63 9.09 -9.85
CA GLN A 224 26.86 9.96 -11.03
C GLN A 224 26.28 9.39 -12.32
N LYS A 225 26.00 8.08 -12.41
CA LYS A 225 25.43 7.45 -13.62
C LYS A 225 23.91 7.63 -13.77
N ALA A 226 23.22 8.09 -12.72
CA ALA A 226 21.78 8.39 -12.77
C ALA A 226 21.44 9.69 -13.54
N GLU A 227 22.44 10.39 -14.05
CA GLU A 227 22.28 11.59 -14.92
C GLU A 227 21.99 11.26 -16.39
N ASN A 228 21.28 10.19 -16.67
CA ASN A 228 20.90 9.90 -18.05
C ASN A 228 19.98 11.01 -18.59
N GLU A 229 20.31 11.50 -19.79
CA GLU A 229 19.46 12.39 -20.58
C GLU A 229 18.08 11.74 -20.75
N HIS A 230 17.10 12.19 -19.99
CA HIS A 230 15.72 11.75 -20.16
C HIS A 230 15.15 12.36 -21.44
N ASP A 231 14.47 11.54 -22.23
CA ASP A 231 13.69 12.03 -23.37
C ASP A 231 12.73 13.13 -22.87
N PRO A 232 12.69 14.30 -23.52
CA PRO A 232 11.72 15.35 -23.17
C PRO A 232 10.27 14.87 -23.11
N SER A 233 9.92 13.81 -23.86
CA SER A 233 8.59 13.19 -23.83
C SER A 233 8.24 12.57 -22.47
N ALA A 234 9.21 12.05 -21.71
CA ALA A 234 9.01 11.52 -20.37
C ALA A 234 8.47 12.58 -19.40
N LYS A 235 8.97 13.80 -19.49
CA LYS A 235 8.47 14.95 -18.72
C LYS A 235 7.00 15.26 -19.04
N HIS A 236 6.62 15.20 -20.32
CA HIS A 236 5.22 15.43 -20.72
C HIS A 236 4.30 14.31 -20.22
N ALA A 237 4.77 13.07 -20.24
CA ALA A 237 4.04 11.93 -19.64
C ALA A 237 3.76 12.14 -18.15
N VAL A 238 4.75 12.64 -17.39
CA VAL A 238 4.59 12.97 -15.97
C VAL A 238 3.55 14.08 -15.76
N TRP A 239 3.61 15.15 -16.55
CA TRP A 239 2.61 16.22 -16.42
C TRP A 239 1.19 15.78 -16.78
N ALA A 240 1.01 14.91 -17.78
CA ALA A 240 -0.26 14.30 -18.10
C ALA A 240 -0.78 13.48 -16.92
N PHE A 241 0.04 12.57 -16.39
CA PHE A 241 -0.34 11.76 -15.24
C PHE A 241 -0.72 12.59 -14.00
N LEU A 242 0.08 13.61 -13.67
CA LEU A 242 -0.23 14.53 -12.56
C LEU A 242 -1.52 15.31 -12.80
N PHE A 243 -1.85 15.64 -14.04
CA PHE A 243 -3.10 16.25 -14.40
C PHE A 243 -4.30 15.33 -14.14
N GLY A 244 -4.20 14.06 -14.54
CA GLY A 244 -5.22 13.04 -14.23
C GLY A 244 -5.44 12.87 -12.72
N VAL A 245 -4.34 12.75 -11.96
CA VAL A 245 -4.40 12.66 -10.48
C VAL A 245 -5.03 13.93 -9.88
N ALA A 246 -4.66 15.11 -10.38
CA ALA A 246 -5.24 16.38 -9.91
C ALA A 246 -6.75 16.46 -10.18
N LEU A 247 -7.23 15.95 -11.33
CA LEU A 247 -8.66 15.85 -11.60
C LEU A 247 -9.36 14.89 -10.64
N VAL A 248 -8.78 13.72 -10.35
CA VAL A 248 -9.34 12.78 -9.37
C VAL A 248 -9.46 13.45 -8.00
N ILE A 249 -8.45 14.19 -7.57
CA ILE A 249 -8.46 14.92 -6.31
C ILE A 249 -9.56 16.02 -6.35
N LEU A 250 -9.63 16.79 -7.41
CA LEU A 250 -10.62 17.86 -7.59
C LEU A 250 -12.05 17.33 -7.44
N PHE A 251 -12.40 16.27 -8.16
CA PHE A 251 -13.73 15.66 -8.08
C PHE A 251 -13.98 14.91 -6.76
N GLY A 252 -12.92 14.50 -6.05
CA GLY A 252 -13.01 13.92 -4.72
C GLY A 252 -13.31 14.95 -3.62
N PHE A 253 -12.79 16.18 -3.76
CA PHE A 253 -13.07 17.29 -2.83
C PHE A 253 -14.31 18.10 -3.19
N LEU A 254 -14.72 18.09 -4.45
CA LEU A 254 -15.86 18.84 -4.97
C LEU A 254 -16.87 17.90 -5.64
N PRO A 255 -17.60 17.08 -4.85
CA PRO A 255 -18.57 16.12 -5.40
C PRO A 255 -19.63 16.74 -6.29
N GLN A 256 -19.98 18.00 -6.02
CA GLN A 256 -20.96 18.77 -6.81
C GLN A 256 -20.54 19.04 -8.27
N LEU A 257 -19.27 18.84 -8.61
CA LEU A 257 -18.78 18.95 -9.99
C LEU A 257 -19.03 17.68 -10.80
N ARG A 258 -19.37 16.57 -10.12
CA ARG A 258 -19.71 15.30 -10.80
C ARG A 258 -21.15 15.39 -11.34
N PRO A 259 -21.41 14.84 -12.53
CA PRO A 259 -22.79 14.71 -13.01
C PRO A 259 -23.64 13.87 -12.06
N GLU A 260 -24.94 14.14 -12.01
CA GLU A 260 -25.89 13.35 -11.21
C GLU A 260 -25.82 11.87 -11.60
N GLY A 261 -25.79 10.99 -10.61
CA GLY A 261 -25.73 9.52 -10.80
C GLY A 261 -24.34 8.97 -11.09
N VAL A 262 -23.28 9.82 -11.17
CA VAL A 262 -21.90 9.35 -11.37
C VAL A 262 -21.21 9.20 -10.01
N SER A 263 -20.82 7.97 -9.68
CA SER A 263 -20.07 7.66 -8.45
C SER A 263 -18.62 8.15 -8.54
N MET A 264 -17.94 8.25 -7.38
CA MET A 264 -16.50 8.55 -7.36
C MET A 264 -15.68 7.45 -8.04
N SER A 265 -16.09 6.18 -7.88
CA SER A 265 -15.48 5.04 -8.53
C SER A 265 -15.46 5.19 -10.05
N GLN A 266 -16.62 5.45 -10.64
CA GLN A 266 -16.75 5.69 -12.08
C GLN A 266 -15.97 6.91 -12.55
N THR A 267 -15.91 7.96 -11.73
CA THR A 267 -15.12 9.16 -12.03
C THR A 267 -13.63 8.83 -12.14
N ILE A 268 -13.10 8.05 -11.19
CA ILE A 268 -11.70 7.59 -11.22
C ILE A 268 -11.45 6.72 -12.46
N GLU A 269 -12.34 5.78 -12.75
CA GLU A 269 -12.22 4.90 -13.92
C GLU A 269 -12.13 5.69 -15.22
N MET A 270 -13.05 6.62 -15.43
CA MET A 270 -13.09 7.45 -16.63
C MET A 270 -11.85 8.33 -16.77
N ILE A 271 -11.46 9.02 -15.69
CA ILE A 271 -10.30 9.92 -15.70
C ILE A 271 -9.02 9.13 -15.96
N MET A 272 -8.75 8.07 -15.18
CA MET A 272 -7.48 7.37 -15.26
C MET A 272 -7.31 6.58 -16.57
N MET A 273 -8.38 6.00 -17.11
CA MET A 273 -8.33 5.34 -18.42
C MET A 273 -8.12 6.35 -19.57
N SER A 274 -8.75 7.51 -19.48
CA SER A 274 -8.55 8.57 -20.48
C SER A 274 -7.15 9.17 -20.38
N ASP A 275 -6.66 9.35 -19.16
CA ASP A 275 -5.32 9.85 -18.89
C ASP A 275 -4.24 8.89 -19.37
N ALA A 276 -4.45 7.57 -19.26
CA ALA A 276 -3.54 6.58 -19.84
C ALA A 276 -3.32 6.79 -21.34
N ALA A 277 -4.39 7.10 -22.08
CA ALA A 277 -4.28 7.43 -23.50
C ALA A 277 -3.49 8.72 -23.74
N LEU A 278 -3.75 9.76 -22.94
CA LEU A 278 -3.01 11.03 -23.01
C LEU A 278 -1.53 10.84 -22.71
N ILE A 279 -1.20 10.10 -21.64
CA ILE A 279 0.17 9.77 -21.24
C ILE A 279 0.94 9.08 -22.37
N LEU A 280 0.35 8.04 -22.97
CA LEU A 280 0.98 7.32 -24.10
C LEU A 280 1.18 8.22 -25.32
N LEU A 281 0.21 9.10 -25.60
CA LEU A 281 0.26 10.01 -26.73
C LEU A 281 1.39 11.03 -26.58
N VAL A 282 1.43 11.74 -25.44
CA VAL A 282 2.42 12.84 -25.23
C VAL A 282 3.79 12.29 -24.81
N GLY A 283 3.83 11.16 -24.12
CA GLY A 283 5.03 10.47 -23.68
C GLY A 283 5.63 9.53 -24.72
N LYS A 284 4.93 9.31 -25.86
CA LYS A 284 5.35 8.41 -26.94
C LYS A 284 5.59 6.96 -26.47
N GLY A 285 4.95 6.55 -25.39
CA GLY A 285 5.03 5.20 -24.87
C GLY A 285 4.31 4.20 -25.77
N LYS A 286 4.77 2.96 -25.79
CA LYS A 286 4.12 1.89 -26.57
C LYS A 286 3.15 1.11 -25.65
N VAL A 287 1.95 0.84 -26.15
CA VAL A 287 0.93 0.06 -25.41
C VAL A 287 1.47 -1.32 -25.00
N GLY A 288 2.25 -1.98 -25.87
CA GLY A 288 2.86 -3.28 -25.56
C GLY A 288 3.82 -3.22 -24.36
N ASP A 289 4.59 -2.14 -24.22
CA ASP A 289 5.51 -1.96 -23.10
C ASP A 289 4.75 -1.69 -21.79
N ALA A 290 3.64 -0.96 -21.86
CA ALA A 290 2.77 -0.74 -20.70
C ALA A 290 2.21 -2.05 -20.16
N VAL A 291 1.65 -2.90 -21.02
CA VAL A 291 1.05 -4.21 -20.63
C VAL A 291 2.13 -5.18 -20.13
N ASN A 292 3.31 -5.15 -20.71
CA ASN A 292 4.42 -6.02 -20.30
C ASN A 292 5.21 -5.49 -19.09
N GLY A 293 4.95 -4.25 -18.67
CA GLY A 293 5.58 -3.61 -17.51
C GLY A 293 5.27 -4.30 -16.18
N ASN A 294 6.16 -4.10 -15.22
CA ASN A 294 6.03 -4.71 -13.89
C ASN A 294 4.83 -4.16 -13.13
N ILE A 295 4.49 -2.88 -13.30
CA ILE A 295 3.34 -2.24 -12.65
C ILE A 295 2.04 -2.91 -13.12
N PHE A 296 1.87 -3.11 -14.43
CA PHE A 296 0.68 -3.75 -14.96
C PHE A 296 0.53 -5.19 -14.47
N LYS A 297 1.61 -5.98 -14.50
CA LYS A 297 1.59 -7.38 -14.03
C LYS A 297 1.28 -7.48 -12.54
N ALA A 298 1.93 -6.67 -11.73
CA ALA A 298 1.68 -6.62 -10.28
C ALA A 298 0.24 -6.20 -9.98
N GLY A 299 -0.26 -5.20 -10.69
CA GLY A 299 -1.61 -4.72 -10.54
C GLY A 299 -2.66 -5.73 -10.97
N MET A 300 -2.50 -6.41 -12.09
CA MET A 300 -3.43 -7.47 -12.52
C MET A 300 -3.43 -8.67 -11.57
N ASN A 301 -2.28 -9.01 -10.98
CA ASN A 301 -2.22 -9.99 -9.90
C ASN A 301 -3.08 -9.56 -8.70
N ALA A 302 -3.02 -8.29 -8.33
CA ALA A 302 -3.85 -7.74 -7.25
C ALA A 302 -5.34 -7.76 -7.60
N VAL A 303 -5.72 -7.40 -8.83
CA VAL A 303 -7.12 -7.46 -9.32
C VAL A 303 -7.69 -8.86 -9.15
N VAL A 304 -6.99 -9.88 -9.66
CA VAL A 304 -7.44 -11.27 -9.56
C VAL A 304 -7.52 -11.73 -8.10
N ALA A 305 -6.52 -11.38 -7.29
CA ALA A 305 -6.48 -11.74 -5.88
C ALA A 305 -7.67 -11.13 -5.11
N ILE A 306 -7.91 -9.83 -5.28
CA ILE A 306 -8.99 -9.10 -4.62
C ILE A 306 -10.34 -9.64 -5.06
N PHE A 307 -10.55 -9.84 -6.38
CA PHE A 307 -11.79 -10.34 -6.92
C PHE A 307 -12.22 -11.66 -6.25
N GLY A 308 -11.34 -12.64 -6.18
CA GLY A 308 -11.69 -13.93 -5.60
C GLY A 308 -11.88 -13.90 -4.08
N ILE A 309 -10.99 -13.22 -3.35
CA ILE A 309 -11.08 -13.16 -1.88
C ILE A 309 -12.27 -12.33 -1.43
N ALA A 310 -12.48 -11.16 -2.03
CA ALA A 310 -13.60 -10.31 -1.66
C ALA A 310 -14.95 -10.99 -1.92
N TRP A 311 -15.07 -11.69 -3.04
CA TRP A 311 -16.29 -12.44 -3.34
C TRP A 311 -16.52 -13.59 -2.35
N MET A 312 -15.47 -14.32 -1.98
CA MET A 312 -15.55 -15.37 -0.95
C MET A 312 -15.95 -14.79 0.40
N GLY A 313 -15.30 -13.72 0.84
CA GLY A 313 -15.61 -13.06 2.11
C GLY A 313 -17.04 -12.54 2.15
N ASN A 314 -17.51 -11.89 1.09
CA ASN A 314 -18.88 -11.40 0.99
C ASN A 314 -19.90 -12.54 0.97
N THR A 315 -19.62 -13.63 0.23
CA THR A 315 -20.48 -14.83 0.23
C THR A 315 -20.60 -15.45 1.64
N PHE A 316 -19.48 -15.57 2.34
CA PHE A 316 -19.48 -16.08 3.71
C PHE A 316 -20.27 -15.15 4.65
N TYR A 317 -20.05 -13.84 4.55
CA TYR A 317 -20.72 -12.86 5.41
C TYR A 317 -22.23 -12.84 5.17
N VAL A 318 -22.69 -12.64 3.92
CA VAL A 318 -24.12 -12.58 3.57
C VAL A 318 -24.83 -13.88 3.93
N GLY A 319 -24.19 -15.03 3.70
CA GLY A 319 -24.76 -16.33 4.06
C GLY A 319 -24.90 -16.57 5.56
N ASN A 320 -24.18 -15.84 6.40
CA ASN A 320 -24.15 -15.99 7.86
C ASN A 320 -24.48 -14.71 8.64
N GLU A 321 -24.95 -13.65 7.96
CA GLU A 321 -25.15 -12.30 8.49
C GLU A 321 -25.81 -12.28 9.87
N LYS A 322 -26.98 -12.91 10.02
CA LYS A 322 -27.75 -12.93 11.29
C LYS A 322 -26.97 -13.53 12.45
N ILE A 323 -26.13 -14.54 12.19
CA ILE A 323 -25.36 -15.23 13.22
C ILE A 323 -24.12 -14.42 13.59
N LEU A 324 -23.48 -13.85 12.59
CA LEU A 324 -22.29 -13.01 12.77
C LEU A 324 -22.63 -11.72 13.50
N ASP A 325 -23.70 -11.03 13.10
CA ASP A 325 -24.15 -9.81 13.76
C ASP A 325 -24.49 -10.04 15.25
N ALA A 326 -25.20 -11.12 15.56
CA ALA A 326 -25.51 -11.45 16.94
C ALA A 326 -24.29 -11.81 17.80
N ALA A 327 -23.25 -12.41 17.18
CA ALA A 327 -22.04 -12.81 17.91
C ALA A 327 -21.05 -11.65 18.08
N LEU A 328 -20.97 -10.76 17.09
CA LEU A 328 -19.95 -9.71 17.02
C LEU A 328 -20.42 -8.40 17.66
N SER A 329 -21.72 -8.08 17.61
CA SER A 329 -22.27 -6.85 18.17
C SER A 329 -21.97 -6.67 19.67
N SER A 330 -21.91 -7.76 20.43
CA SER A 330 -21.55 -7.71 21.86
C SER A 330 -20.04 -7.49 22.11
N MET A 331 -19.19 -7.93 21.20
CA MET A 331 -17.72 -7.81 21.36
C MET A 331 -17.19 -6.44 20.93
N ILE A 332 -17.72 -5.85 19.87
CA ILE A 332 -17.15 -4.63 19.25
C ILE A 332 -17.80 -3.36 19.80
N SER A 333 -19.07 -3.42 20.27
CA SER A 333 -19.69 -2.29 20.94
C SER A 333 -18.93 -1.82 22.19
N SER A 334 -18.15 -2.73 22.82
CA SER A 334 -17.33 -2.40 23.99
C SER A 334 -15.94 -1.87 23.66
N THR A 335 -15.34 -2.23 22.50
CA THR A 335 -13.94 -1.89 22.23
C THR A 335 -13.63 -1.86 20.73
N PRO A 336 -13.96 -0.77 20.00
CA PRO A 336 -13.72 -0.66 18.54
C PRO A 336 -12.26 -0.87 18.13
N ILE A 337 -11.30 -0.59 19.02
CA ILE A 337 -9.87 -0.78 18.76
C ILE A 337 -9.50 -2.23 18.42
N LEU A 338 -10.28 -3.21 18.90
CA LEU A 338 -10.07 -4.62 18.54
C LEU A 338 -10.25 -4.86 17.03
N PHE A 339 -11.05 -4.05 16.38
CA PHE A 339 -11.19 -4.14 14.93
C PHE A 339 -9.90 -3.72 14.19
N ALA A 340 -9.19 -2.70 14.68
CA ALA A 340 -7.87 -2.35 14.14
C ALA A 340 -6.85 -3.49 14.29
N VAL A 341 -6.89 -4.22 15.42
CA VAL A 341 -6.05 -5.41 15.61
C VAL A 341 -6.42 -6.51 14.61
N ALA A 342 -7.71 -6.74 14.37
CA ALA A 342 -8.16 -7.72 13.37
C ALA A 342 -7.71 -7.34 11.94
N LEU A 343 -7.81 -6.06 11.56
CA LEU A 343 -7.28 -5.55 10.29
C LEU A 343 -5.77 -5.80 10.18
N PHE A 344 -5.02 -5.48 11.23
CA PHE A 344 -3.59 -5.69 11.28
C PHE A 344 -3.21 -7.17 11.09
N LEU A 345 -3.82 -8.07 11.87
CA LEU A 345 -3.54 -9.51 11.79
C LEU A 345 -3.92 -10.09 10.43
N LEU A 346 -5.06 -9.69 9.86
CA LEU A 346 -5.45 -10.16 8.53
C LEU A 346 -4.50 -9.64 7.45
N SER A 347 -4.05 -8.40 7.53
CA SER A 347 -3.14 -7.82 6.54
C SER A 347 -1.78 -8.52 6.49
N ILE A 348 -1.29 -9.08 7.61
CA ILE A 348 -0.09 -9.93 7.65
C ILE A 348 -0.26 -11.16 6.74
N MET A 349 -1.46 -11.73 6.68
CA MET A 349 -1.74 -12.92 5.89
C MET A 349 -1.98 -12.61 4.41
N LEU A 350 -2.65 -11.50 4.13
CA LEU A 350 -3.11 -11.16 2.78
C LEU A 350 -2.06 -10.42 1.94
N PHE A 351 -1.03 -9.83 2.56
CA PHE A 351 -0.01 -9.00 1.88
C PHE A 351 -0.61 -7.91 0.98
N SER A 352 -1.83 -7.45 1.30
CA SER A 352 -2.58 -6.50 0.48
C SER A 352 -3.54 -5.68 1.32
N GLN A 353 -3.36 -4.38 1.30
CA GLN A 353 -4.28 -3.45 1.98
C GLN A 353 -5.67 -3.49 1.35
N ALA A 354 -5.75 -3.51 0.02
CA ALA A 354 -7.03 -3.55 -0.69
C ALA A 354 -7.79 -4.86 -0.39
N ALA A 355 -7.12 -6.01 -0.38
CA ALA A 355 -7.73 -7.28 0.00
C ALA A 355 -8.19 -7.26 1.48
N THR A 356 -7.43 -6.66 2.38
CA THR A 356 -7.81 -6.51 3.79
C THR A 356 -9.06 -5.64 3.95
N VAL A 357 -9.10 -4.51 3.25
CA VAL A 357 -10.27 -3.60 3.22
C VAL A 357 -11.50 -4.35 2.73
N THR A 358 -11.44 -4.94 1.55
CA THR A 358 -12.60 -5.62 0.94
C THR A 358 -13.09 -6.83 1.75
N THR A 359 -12.21 -7.43 2.54
CA THR A 359 -12.57 -8.59 3.38
C THR A 359 -13.19 -8.19 4.71
N LEU A 360 -12.62 -7.22 5.43
CA LEU A 360 -13.05 -6.91 6.81
C LEU A 360 -13.92 -5.67 6.95
N TYR A 361 -13.83 -4.67 6.06
CA TYR A 361 -14.66 -3.48 6.21
C TYR A 361 -16.18 -3.74 6.12
N PRO A 362 -16.68 -4.67 5.28
CA PRO A 362 -18.10 -5.07 5.35
C PRO A 362 -18.51 -5.48 6.76
N VAL A 363 -17.66 -6.26 7.44
CA VAL A 363 -17.90 -6.69 8.84
C VAL A 363 -17.91 -5.49 9.79
N GLY A 364 -16.92 -4.57 9.67
CA GLY A 364 -16.86 -3.35 10.49
C GLY A 364 -18.11 -2.46 10.33
N ILE A 365 -18.60 -2.33 9.09
CA ILE A 365 -19.82 -1.58 8.76
C ILE A 365 -21.06 -2.25 9.38
N ALA A 366 -21.18 -3.57 9.25
CA ALA A 366 -22.28 -4.35 9.79
C ALA A 366 -22.30 -4.30 11.32
N LEU A 367 -21.14 -4.24 11.96
CA LEU A 367 -21.01 -4.08 13.42
C LEU A 367 -21.35 -2.66 13.90
N GLY A 368 -21.71 -1.75 12.99
CA GLY A 368 -22.08 -0.39 13.34
C GLY A 368 -20.91 0.49 13.76
N ILE A 369 -19.67 0.12 13.42
CA ILE A 369 -18.52 0.99 13.69
C ILE A 369 -18.69 2.27 12.87
N ASN A 370 -18.48 3.43 13.52
CA ASN A 370 -18.58 4.71 12.84
C ASN A 370 -17.66 4.75 11.60
N PRO A 371 -18.18 5.11 10.41
CA PRO A 371 -17.40 5.17 9.16
C PRO A 371 -16.12 5.99 9.25
N LEU A 372 -16.14 7.13 9.94
CA LEU A 372 -14.95 7.96 10.17
C LEU A 372 -13.90 7.24 11.02
N LEU A 373 -14.35 6.46 12.02
CA LEU A 373 -13.43 5.66 12.83
C LEU A 373 -12.81 4.51 12.04
N LEU A 374 -13.56 3.93 11.09
CA LEU A 374 -13.00 2.95 10.13
C LEU A 374 -11.89 3.58 9.28
N ILE A 375 -12.05 4.85 8.82
CA ILE A 375 -10.98 5.56 8.12
C ILE A 375 -9.75 5.75 9.03
N ALA A 376 -9.94 6.13 10.29
CA ALA A 376 -8.84 6.26 11.25
C ALA A 376 -8.07 4.94 11.46
N MET A 377 -8.73 3.79 11.30
CA MET A 377 -8.12 2.47 11.41
C MET A 377 -7.50 1.95 10.10
N PHE A 378 -7.65 2.66 8.99
CA PHE A 378 -7.14 2.23 7.69
C PHE A 378 -5.63 1.93 7.69
N PRO A 379 -4.75 2.68 8.38
CA PRO A 379 -3.34 2.34 8.51
C PRO A 379 -3.06 0.95 9.10
N ALA A 380 -4.00 0.35 9.85
CA ALA A 380 -3.86 -1.01 10.36
C ALA A 380 -3.80 -2.07 9.24
N CYS A 381 -4.31 -1.77 8.05
CA CYS A 381 -4.20 -2.66 6.88
C CYS A 381 -2.75 -2.79 6.35
N ASN A 382 -1.79 -2.10 6.96
CA ASN A 382 -0.36 -2.15 6.61
C ASN A 382 0.45 -3.16 7.44
N GLY A 383 -0.18 -4.10 8.12
CA GLY A 383 0.50 -5.03 9.04
C GLY A 383 1.43 -6.06 8.40
N TYR A 384 1.48 -6.17 7.08
CA TYR A 384 2.30 -7.17 6.40
C TYR A 384 3.81 -6.99 6.60
N PHE A 385 4.26 -5.83 7.09
CA PHE A 385 5.64 -5.65 7.53
C PHE A 385 6.03 -6.53 8.74
N PHE A 386 5.05 -7.06 9.47
CA PHE A 386 5.31 -7.83 10.69
C PHE A 386 6.14 -9.09 10.44
N LEU A 387 5.98 -9.71 9.28
CA LEU A 387 6.85 -10.78 8.79
C LEU A 387 7.67 -10.23 7.62
N PRO A 388 9.01 -10.16 7.72
CA PRO A 388 9.86 -9.46 6.76
C PRO A 388 10.06 -10.26 5.46
N ASN A 389 8.99 -10.59 4.78
CA ASN A 389 8.95 -11.38 3.55
C ASN A 389 8.17 -10.69 2.42
N TYR A 390 7.72 -9.45 2.66
CA TYR A 390 7.08 -8.67 1.61
C TYR A 390 8.15 -8.20 0.60
N PRO A 391 7.86 -8.19 -0.72
CA PRO A 391 8.88 -7.95 -1.74
C PRO A 391 9.69 -6.66 -1.57
N THR A 392 9.08 -5.56 -1.10
CA THR A 392 9.80 -4.30 -0.88
C THR A 392 10.76 -4.35 0.31
N GLU A 393 10.45 -5.15 1.33
CA GLU A 393 11.32 -5.39 2.49
C GLU A 393 12.54 -6.21 2.09
N VAL A 394 12.31 -7.30 1.35
CA VAL A 394 13.39 -8.14 0.83
C VAL A 394 14.32 -7.33 -0.06
N ALA A 395 13.77 -6.50 -0.94
CA ALA A 395 14.55 -5.62 -1.80
C ALA A 395 15.38 -4.59 -1.01
N ALA A 396 14.83 -4.01 0.06
CA ALA A 396 15.57 -3.08 0.91
C ALA A 396 16.77 -3.77 1.60
N ILE A 397 16.61 -5.04 2.01
CA ILE A 397 17.71 -5.83 2.57
C ILE A 397 18.78 -6.08 1.49
N ASP A 398 18.38 -6.42 0.27
CA ASP A 398 19.29 -6.73 -0.83
C ASP A 398 20.05 -5.47 -1.33
N PHE A 399 19.41 -4.31 -1.31
CA PHE A 399 20.04 -3.04 -1.70
C PHE A 399 21.01 -2.51 -0.64
N ASP A 400 20.86 -2.91 0.62
CA ASP A 400 21.80 -2.54 1.67
C ASP A 400 23.06 -3.40 1.67
N ARG A 401 24.04 -2.97 0.89
CA ARG A 401 25.35 -3.65 0.81
C ARG A 401 26.07 -3.68 2.16
N THR A 402 25.77 -2.73 3.08
CA THR A 402 26.39 -2.66 4.41
C THR A 402 25.92 -3.76 5.34
N GLY A 403 24.74 -4.36 5.08
CA GLY A 403 24.16 -5.45 5.87
C GLY A 403 23.56 -4.97 7.20
N THR A 404 23.33 -3.67 7.32
CA THR A 404 22.66 -3.11 8.50
C THR A 404 21.15 -3.35 8.46
N THR A 405 20.54 -3.28 7.26
CA THR A 405 19.14 -3.67 7.05
C THR A 405 19.05 -5.20 6.99
N ARG A 406 18.34 -5.79 7.93
CA ARG A 406 18.39 -7.25 8.10
C ARG A 406 17.17 -7.85 8.77
N VAL A 407 17.03 -9.16 8.59
CA VAL A 407 16.20 -10.02 9.44
C VAL A 407 17.07 -10.55 10.57
N GLY A 408 16.68 -10.32 11.81
CA GLY A 408 17.40 -10.82 12.96
C GLY A 408 17.17 -12.32 13.20
N LYS A 409 17.89 -12.89 14.18
CA LYS A 409 17.88 -14.33 14.51
C LYS A 409 16.48 -14.91 14.75
N TYR A 410 15.54 -14.12 15.26
CA TYR A 410 14.20 -14.58 15.66
C TYR A 410 13.09 -14.16 14.69
N VAL A 411 13.40 -13.73 13.49
CA VAL A 411 12.46 -13.25 12.45
C VAL A 411 11.69 -11.98 12.87
N ILE A 412 11.16 -11.91 14.08
CA ILE A 412 10.42 -10.76 14.61
C ILE A 412 11.32 -9.61 15.08
N ASN A 413 12.63 -9.74 15.05
CA ASN A 413 13.60 -8.68 15.38
C ASN A 413 14.31 -8.18 14.11
N HIS A 414 13.53 -7.75 13.14
CA HIS A 414 14.02 -7.22 11.87
C HIS A 414 13.90 -5.70 11.80
N SER A 415 14.60 -5.11 10.86
CA SER A 415 14.73 -3.65 10.71
C SER A 415 13.40 -2.91 10.49
N PHE A 416 12.36 -3.58 9.96
CA PHE A 416 11.07 -2.96 9.66
C PHE A 416 10.10 -2.92 10.86
N GLN A 417 10.43 -3.61 11.96
CA GLN A 417 9.51 -3.81 13.08
C GLN A 417 9.16 -2.49 13.77
N ILE A 418 10.19 -1.74 14.16
CA ILE A 418 10.03 -0.50 14.91
C ILE A 418 9.35 0.58 14.07
N PRO A 419 9.85 0.94 12.87
CA PRO A 419 9.20 1.96 12.05
C PRO A 419 7.78 1.57 11.65
N GLY A 420 7.52 0.27 11.41
CA GLY A 420 6.19 -0.24 11.07
C GLY A 420 5.18 -0.05 12.19
N PHE A 421 5.54 -0.42 13.43
CA PHE A 421 4.63 -0.20 14.57
C PHE A 421 4.44 1.26 14.90
N ILE A 422 5.52 2.08 14.88
CA ILE A 422 5.39 3.51 15.17
C ILE A 422 4.45 4.18 14.17
N THR A 423 4.69 3.98 12.87
CA THR A 423 3.85 4.62 11.84
C THR A 423 2.41 4.16 11.92
N THR A 424 2.15 2.87 12.12
CA THR A 424 0.79 2.33 12.21
C THR A 424 0.07 2.87 13.45
N ILE A 425 0.68 2.77 14.63
CA ILE A 425 0.05 3.18 15.89
C ILE A 425 -0.17 4.69 15.91
N VAL A 426 0.85 5.48 15.56
CA VAL A 426 0.75 6.95 15.56
C VAL A 426 -0.29 7.42 14.55
N SER A 427 -0.33 6.84 13.33
CA SER A 427 -1.35 7.19 12.34
C SER A 427 -2.76 6.90 12.83
N ILE A 428 -2.99 5.75 13.47
CA ILE A 428 -4.31 5.40 14.03
C ILE A 428 -4.70 6.36 15.15
N LEU A 429 -3.79 6.63 16.09
CA LEU A 429 -4.06 7.53 17.21
C LEU A 429 -4.38 8.94 16.72
N LEU A 430 -3.58 9.48 15.81
CA LEU A 430 -3.85 10.78 15.20
C LEU A 430 -5.14 10.76 14.37
N GLY A 431 -5.44 9.68 13.68
CA GLY A 431 -6.67 9.51 12.93
C GLY A 431 -7.90 9.57 13.84
N VAL A 432 -7.87 8.88 14.97
CA VAL A 432 -8.94 8.93 16.00
C VAL A 432 -9.11 10.34 16.55
N LEU A 433 -8.03 11.08 16.75
CA LEU A 433 -8.11 12.49 17.16
C LEU A 433 -8.69 13.38 16.05
N MET A 434 -8.23 13.22 14.81
CA MET A 434 -8.73 14.01 13.68
C MET A 434 -10.21 13.80 13.41
N VAL A 435 -10.72 12.60 13.56
CA VAL A 435 -12.15 12.28 13.37
C VAL A 435 -13.05 13.13 14.26
N GLN A 436 -12.57 13.63 15.40
CA GLN A 436 -13.36 14.51 16.27
C GLN A 436 -13.70 15.87 15.60
N PHE A 437 -12.90 16.29 14.62
CA PHE A 437 -13.12 17.55 13.89
C PHE A 437 -14.09 17.40 12.71
N PHE A 438 -14.48 16.17 12.36
CA PHE A 438 -15.44 15.85 11.30
C PHE A 438 -16.84 15.49 11.83
N ARG A 439 -17.06 15.67 13.13
CA ARG A 439 -18.35 15.41 13.80
C ARG A 439 -19.29 16.60 13.72
#